data_973b0143b105538f07b21019df2617ba
#
_entry.id   973b0143b105538f07b21019df2617ba
#
_cell.length_a   1.000
_cell.length_b   1.000
_cell.length_c   1.000
_cell.angle_alpha   90.00
_cell.angle_beta   90.00
_cell.angle_gamma   90.00
#
_symmetry.space_group_name_H-M   'P 1'
#
loop_
_entity.id
_entity.type
_entity.pdbx_description
1 polymer ?
#
loop_
_entity_poly.entity_id
_entity_poly.type
_entity_poly.pdbx_seq_one_letter_code
_entity_poly.pdbx_strand_id
1 'polypeptide(L)'
;CALPILYCDSKSAHLGDYMKACGKIGLFKSATNEGEFDRARFYRSQGIDFSVNADSIRTSAGKHAWYYHRLEKLRDTLSASLLEVTDETTAGVLSSMLLGDKSYLDDEIKDLYRVSGISHILAISGLHISIVGMAFYKLLRKRRVSYTAAFVCSAALILSYAVMTGNAVSTRRAVGMFILTMLAAALGRCTDMLNSLGIMVIYLLWDNPMVLGYAGFVFSVGAILAIGIVTPVMSAPKGGKFWASVSIQLPMLPVVAMNYYELPLFAVFVNLIVIPALPVVFISGLLASAAGCFGVMPGKLLVFPAFAVLKLYEVLCGLVMKLPGASVITGAPDGYRIFLFYAVMSGF
;
A
#
# COMPACT_ATOMS: atom_id res chain seq x y z
N CYS A 1 -0.55 22.42 -14.01
CA CYS A 1 0.82 22.04 -14.43
C CYS A 1 0.83 20.56 -14.72
N ALA A 2 1.25 20.15 -15.93
CA ALA A 2 1.43 18.75 -16.26
C ALA A 2 2.71 18.23 -15.62
N LEU A 3 2.66 17.07 -14.95
CA LEU A 3 3.83 16.45 -14.33
C LEU A 3 4.43 15.42 -15.29
N PRO A 4 5.71 15.51 -15.66
CA PRO A 4 6.40 14.51 -16.46
C PRO A 4 7.04 13.43 -15.59
N ILE A 5 7.19 12.21 -16.14
CA ILE A 5 8.22 11.27 -15.70
C ILE A 5 9.47 11.52 -16.52
N LEU A 6 10.60 11.67 -15.85
CA LEU A 6 11.89 11.84 -16.49
C LEU A 6 12.68 10.53 -16.42
N TYR A 7 13.00 9.96 -17.58
CA TYR A 7 13.93 8.84 -17.69
C TYR A 7 15.33 9.38 -17.98
N CYS A 8 16.28 9.07 -17.10
CA CYS A 8 17.66 9.51 -17.22
C CYS A 8 18.64 8.52 -16.55
N ASP A 9 19.86 8.48 -17.05
CA ASP A 9 20.92 7.58 -16.54
C ASP A 9 21.64 8.10 -15.29
N SER A 10 21.34 9.32 -14.82
CA SER A 10 22.03 9.92 -13.67
C SER A 10 21.09 10.27 -12.50
N LYS A 11 21.45 9.81 -11.31
CA LYS A 11 20.77 10.11 -10.03
C LYS A 11 21.25 11.42 -9.35
N SER A 12 21.56 12.47 -10.10
CA SER A 12 22.24 13.66 -9.55
C SER A 12 21.32 14.80 -9.11
N ALA A 13 20.01 14.60 -9.02
CA ALA A 13 19.06 15.64 -8.63
C ALA A 13 18.38 15.32 -7.30
N HIS A 14 18.30 16.32 -6.43
CA HIS A 14 17.58 16.24 -5.16
C HIS A 14 16.23 16.96 -5.23
N LEU A 15 15.30 16.55 -4.38
CA LEU A 15 14.00 17.22 -4.25
C LEU A 15 14.20 18.71 -3.90
N GLY A 16 13.67 19.59 -4.77
CA GLY A 16 13.82 21.04 -4.67
C GLY A 16 14.86 21.65 -5.59
N ASP A 17 15.60 20.83 -6.35
CA ASP A 17 16.50 21.33 -7.41
C ASP A 17 15.72 21.70 -8.68
N TYR A 18 16.21 22.72 -9.38
CA TYR A 18 15.72 23.02 -10.73
C TYR A 18 16.41 22.13 -11.72
N MET A 19 15.61 21.39 -12.50
CA MET A 19 16.12 20.56 -13.59
C MET A 19 15.76 21.14 -14.94
N LYS A 20 16.75 21.25 -15.82
CA LYS A 20 16.56 21.53 -17.24
C LYS A 20 16.95 20.27 -18.01
N ALA A 21 15.96 19.58 -18.54
CA ALA A 21 16.15 18.38 -19.34
C ALA A 21 15.92 18.71 -20.81
N CYS A 22 16.79 18.23 -21.68
CA CYS A 22 16.59 18.21 -23.12
C CYS A 22 16.47 16.75 -23.57
N GLY A 23 15.41 16.42 -24.32
CA GLY A 23 15.15 15.05 -24.74
C GLY A 23 13.85 14.90 -25.49
N LYS A 24 13.47 13.66 -25.78
CA LYS A 24 12.24 13.31 -26.52
C LYS A 24 11.06 13.18 -25.57
N ILE A 25 9.97 13.89 -25.88
CA ILE A 25 8.71 13.77 -25.18
C ILE A 25 7.94 12.58 -25.75
N GLY A 26 7.52 11.66 -24.87
CA GLY A 26 6.66 10.53 -25.19
C GLY A 26 5.31 10.62 -24.49
N LEU A 27 4.21 10.44 -25.22
CA LEU A 27 2.89 10.28 -24.62
C LEU A 27 2.70 8.80 -24.24
N PHE A 28 2.05 8.56 -23.12
CA PHE A 28 1.70 7.20 -22.73
C PHE A 28 0.61 6.66 -23.66
N LYS A 29 0.82 5.44 -24.17
CA LYS A 29 -0.15 4.76 -25.01
C LYS A 29 -1.23 4.12 -24.15
N SER A 30 -2.49 4.24 -24.56
CA SER A 30 -3.60 3.46 -24.01
C SER A 30 -3.48 2.00 -24.46
N ALA A 31 -4.07 1.10 -23.68
CA ALA A 31 -4.17 -0.31 -24.05
C ALA A 31 -4.83 -0.46 -25.41
N THR A 32 -4.24 -1.29 -26.28
CA THR A 32 -4.78 -1.61 -27.61
C THR A 32 -5.49 -2.97 -27.62
N ASN A 33 -5.16 -3.83 -26.69
CA ASN A 33 -5.75 -5.17 -26.55
C ASN A 33 -6.45 -5.32 -25.20
N GLU A 34 -7.47 -6.16 -25.18
CA GLU A 34 -8.09 -6.57 -23.91
C GLU A 34 -7.06 -7.28 -23.01
N GLY A 35 -6.96 -6.86 -21.74
CA GLY A 35 -5.99 -7.41 -20.80
C GLY A 35 -4.64 -6.71 -20.79
N GLU A 36 -4.37 -5.83 -21.74
CA GLU A 36 -3.13 -5.05 -21.75
C GLU A 36 -3.18 -3.95 -20.65
N PHE A 37 -2.04 -3.72 -20.00
CA PHE A 37 -1.93 -2.67 -19.00
C PHE A 37 -2.03 -1.27 -19.65
N ASP A 38 -3.07 -0.52 -19.32
CA ASP A 38 -3.29 0.85 -19.81
C ASP A 38 -2.36 1.84 -19.07
N ARG A 39 -1.19 2.07 -19.67
CA ARG A 39 -0.19 3.00 -19.16
C ARG A 39 -0.73 4.44 -19.09
N ALA A 40 -1.51 4.86 -20.07
CA ALA A 40 -2.05 6.22 -20.10
C ALA A 40 -3.02 6.46 -18.92
N ARG A 41 -3.95 5.53 -18.70
CA ARG A 41 -4.89 5.58 -17.56
C ARG A 41 -4.17 5.54 -16.22
N PHE A 42 -3.18 4.65 -16.08
CA PHE A 42 -2.41 4.50 -14.86
C PHE A 42 -1.65 5.78 -14.49
N TYR A 43 -0.89 6.35 -15.42
CA TYR A 43 -0.09 7.55 -15.15
C TYR A 43 -0.95 8.79 -14.96
N ARG A 44 -2.04 8.96 -15.74
CA ARG A 44 -3.00 10.06 -15.54
C ARG A 44 -3.67 10.00 -14.18
N SER A 45 -3.96 8.81 -13.66
CA SER A 45 -4.51 8.67 -12.29
C SER A 45 -3.54 9.13 -11.20
N GLN A 46 -2.24 9.19 -11.51
CA GLN A 46 -1.21 9.74 -10.64
C GLN A 46 -0.89 11.22 -10.93
N GLY A 47 -1.63 11.85 -11.87
CA GLY A 47 -1.39 13.22 -12.28
C GLY A 47 -0.18 13.40 -13.23
N ILE A 48 0.26 12.31 -13.87
CA ILE A 48 1.41 12.30 -14.78
C ILE A 48 0.89 12.18 -16.21
N ASP A 49 1.22 13.17 -17.07
CA ASP A 49 0.63 13.28 -18.41
C ASP A 49 1.55 12.77 -19.51
N PHE A 50 2.87 12.87 -19.34
CA PHE A 50 3.85 12.49 -20.36
C PHE A 50 5.17 12.03 -19.74
N SER A 51 5.99 11.36 -20.57
CA SER A 51 7.36 10.99 -20.24
C SER A 51 8.35 11.80 -21.04
N VAL A 52 9.53 12.03 -20.46
CA VAL A 52 10.66 12.66 -21.13
C VAL A 52 11.85 11.71 -21.04
N ASN A 53 12.31 11.22 -22.20
CA ASN A 53 13.59 10.52 -22.29
C ASN A 53 14.68 11.59 -22.49
N ALA A 54 15.42 11.88 -21.43
CA ALA A 54 16.39 12.96 -21.42
C ALA A 54 17.74 12.51 -21.99
N ASP A 55 18.17 13.16 -23.06
CA ASP A 55 19.52 12.99 -23.65
C ASP A 55 20.56 13.78 -22.85
N SER A 56 20.15 14.88 -22.22
CA SER A 56 21.00 15.68 -21.32
C SER A 56 20.21 16.34 -20.21
N ILE A 57 20.79 16.38 -19.01
CA ILE A 57 20.21 17.02 -17.83
C ILE A 57 21.21 18.01 -17.26
N ARG A 58 20.70 19.20 -16.94
CA ARG A 58 21.43 20.19 -16.15
C ARG A 58 20.64 20.45 -14.88
N THR A 59 21.28 20.17 -13.74
CA THR A 59 20.73 20.48 -12.44
C THR A 59 21.32 21.80 -11.95
N SER A 60 20.51 22.67 -11.40
CA SER A 60 20.95 23.84 -10.64
C SER A 60 20.34 23.78 -9.25
N ALA A 61 21.14 24.13 -8.25
CA ALA A 61 20.71 24.14 -6.87
C ALA A 61 19.47 25.03 -6.70
N GLY A 62 18.37 24.44 -6.32
CA GLY A 62 17.13 25.11 -5.97
C GLY A 62 17.02 25.35 -4.46
N LYS A 63 15.84 25.74 -3.98
CA LYS A 63 15.58 25.75 -2.54
C LYS A 63 15.53 24.29 -2.09
N HIS A 64 16.58 23.82 -1.45
CA HIS A 64 16.64 22.49 -0.87
C HIS A 64 15.44 22.26 0.04
N ALA A 65 14.62 21.30 -0.31
CA ALA A 65 13.58 20.80 0.56
C ALA A 65 14.23 19.89 1.61
N TRP A 66 14.97 20.51 2.55
CA TRP A 66 15.75 19.84 3.60
C TRP A 66 14.98 18.71 4.28
N TYR A 67 13.69 18.93 4.55
CA TYR A 67 12.84 17.94 5.18
C TYR A 67 12.67 16.67 4.33
N TYR A 68 12.36 16.82 3.04
CA TYR A 68 12.18 15.67 2.13
C TYR A 68 13.48 14.90 1.91
N HIS A 69 14.60 15.62 1.74
CA HIS A 69 15.92 15.01 1.62
C HIS A 69 16.31 14.20 2.86
N ARG A 70 15.97 14.69 4.08
CA ARG A 70 16.20 13.95 5.32
C ARG A 70 15.37 12.67 5.39
N LEU A 71 14.11 12.73 4.97
CA LEU A 71 13.24 11.54 4.94
C LEU A 71 13.68 10.53 3.90
N GLU A 72 14.12 10.98 2.73
CA GLU A 72 14.69 10.13 1.68
C GLU A 72 15.95 9.42 2.18
N LYS A 73 16.90 10.18 2.75
CA LYS A 73 18.11 9.60 3.33
C LYS A 73 17.80 8.60 4.45
N LEU A 74 16.82 8.91 5.30
CA LEU A 74 16.38 7.98 6.35
C LEU A 74 15.82 6.69 5.73
N ARG A 75 14.95 6.79 4.72
CA ARG A 75 14.43 5.63 3.99
C ARG A 75 15.54 4.77 3.43
N ASP A 76 16.49 5.39 2.71
CA ASP A 76 17.59 4.68 2.07
C ASP A 76 18.52 4.01 3.09
N THR A 77 18.78 4.68 4.23
CA THR A 77 19.54 4.09 5.35
C THR A 77 18.83 2.90 5.95
N LEU A 78 17.51 2.98 6.17
CA LEU A 78 16.71 1.88 6.70
C LEU A 78 16.63 0.70 5.71
N SER A 79 16.51 0.98 4.41
CA SER A 79 16.50 -0.03 3.35
C SER A 79 17.87 -0.76 3.26
N ALA A 80 18.95 -0.01 3.26
CA ALA A 80 20.31 -0.57 3.26
C ALA A 80 20.56 -1.44 4.51
N SER A 81 20.10 -0.99 5.67
CA SER A 81 20.17 -1.78 6.91
C SER A 81 19.45 -3.12 6.82
N LEU A 82 18.29 -3.19 6.15
CA LEU A 82 17.57 -4.46 5.94
C LEU A 82 18.39 -5.43 5.07
N LEU A 83 19.07 -4.95 4.03
CA LEU A 83 19.94 -5.77 3.17
C LEU A 83 21.14 -6.37 3.93
N GLU A 84 21.61 -5.71 5.00
CA GLU A 84 22.71 -6.22 5.81
C GLU A 84 22.26 -7.24 6.88
N VAL A 85 21.02 -7.18 7.34
CA VAL A 85 20.54 -8.01 8.46
C VAL A 85 19.77 -9.25 8.03
N THR A 86 19.34 -9.36 6.76
CA THR A 86 18.61 -10.52 6.24
C THR A 86 18.98 -10.80 4.78
N ASP A 87 18.42 -11.88 4.20
CA ASP A 87 18.59 -12.23 2.79
C ASP A 87 17.91 -11.20 1.86
N GLU A 88 18.39 -11.10 0.63
CA GLU A 88 17.95 -10.11 -0.37
C GLU A 88 16.43 -10.19 -0.63
N THR A 89 15.88 -11.39 -0.74
CA THR A 89 14.45 -11.64 -0.96
C THR A 89 13.62 -11.09 0.19
N THR A 90 13.94 -11.45 1.43
CA THR A 90 13.24 -10.96 2.63
C THR A 90 13.42 -9.45 2.79
N ALA A 91 14.63 -8.91 2.55
CA ALA A 91 14.90 -7.48 2.58
C ALA A 91 14.05 -6.72 1.55
N GLY A 92 13.94 -7.24 0.32
CA GLY A 92 13.11 -6.66 -0.74
C GLY A 92 11.63 -6.61 -0.36
N VAL A 93 11.09 -7.69 0.21
CA VAL A 93 9.70 -7.72 0.70
C VAL A 93 9.51 -6.73 1.85
N LEU A 94 10.39 -6.72 2.85
CA LEU A 94 10.32 -5.79 3.99
C LEU A 94 10.47 -4.34 3.56
N SER A 95 11.41 -4.01 2.67
CA SER A 95 11.58 -2.66 2.13
C SER A 95 10.32 -2.17 1.40
N SER A 96 9.70 -3.04 0.60
CA SER A 96 8.43 -2.73 -0.07
C SER A 96 7.30 -2.47 0.91
N MET A 97 7.14 -3.31 1.94
CA MET A 97 6.06 -3.24 2.93
C MET A 97 6.22 -2.08 3.92
N LEU A 98 7.46 -1.83 4.37
CA LEU A 98 7.76 -0.86 5.44
C LEU A 98 8.07 0.53 4.89
N LEU A 99 8.84 0.60 3.81
CA LEU A 99 9.42 1.84 3.29
C LEU A 99 8.83 2.26 1.94
N GLY A 100 8.01 1.40 1.31
CA GLY A 100 7.46 1.63 -0.03
C GLY A 100 8.50 1.51 -1.15
N ASP A 101 9.69 1.05 -0.83
CA ASP A 101 10.78 0.85 -1.79
C ASP A 101 10.69 -0.55 -2.43
N LYS A 102 10.39 -0.57 -3.73
CA LYS A 102 10.23 -1.78 -4.52
C LYS A 102 11.47 -2.14 -5.35
N SER A 103 12.56 -1.42 -5.19
CA SER A 103 13.76 -1.57 -6.03
C SER A 103 14.42 -2.94 -5.87
N TYR A 104 14.29 -3.55 -4.69
CA TYR A 104 14.86 -4.85 -4.34
C TYR A 104 13.84 -5.99 -4.35
N LEU A 105 12.60 -5.71 -4.77
CA LEU A 105 11.53 -6.70 -4.75
C LEU A 105 11.62 -7.60 -5.98
N ASP A 106 11.85 -8.89 -5.76
CA ASP A 106 11.93 -9.91 -6.79
C ASP A 106 10.57 -10.08 -7.53
N ASP A 107 10.64 -10.20 -8.86
CA ASP A 107 9.46 -10.40 -9.69
C ASP A 107 8.82 -11.77 -9.48
N GLU A 108 9.61 -12.81 -9.16
CA GLU A 108 9.07 -14.13 -8.81
C GLU A 108 8.20 -14.06 -7.55
N ILE A 109 8.64 -13.32 -6.52
CA ILE A 109 7.86 -13.11 -5.30
C ILE A 109 6.60 -12.27 -5.55
N LYS A 110 6.67 -11.26 -6.43
CA LYS A 110 5.48 -10.50 -6.83
C LYS A 110 4.42 -11.40 -7.46
N ASP A 111 4.84 -12.27 -8.40
CA ASP A 111 3.96 -13.20 -9.09
C ASP A 111 3.42 -14.28 -8.14
N LEU A 112 4.26 -14.83 -7.26
CA LEU A 112 3.85 -15.78 -6.23
C LEU A 112 2.74 -15.20 -5.35
N TYR A 113 2.90 -13.96 -4.89
CA TYR A 113 1.94 -13.28 -4.02
C TYR A 113 0.68 -12.86 -4.79
N ARG A 114 0.80 -12.52 -6.08
CA ARG A 114 -0.33 -12.20 -6.95
C ARG A 114 -1.24 -13.41 -7.15
N VAL A 115 -0.68 -14.53 -7.57
CA VAL A 115 -1.42 -15.78 -7.82
C VAL A 115 -2.07 -16.31 -6.54
N SER A 116 -1.41 -16.12 -5.39
CA SER A 116 -1.96 -16.52 -4.09
C SER A 116 -2.95 -15.51 -3.49
N GLY A 117 -3.17 -14.35 -4.13
CA GLY A 117 -4.13 -13.33 -3.70
C GLY A 117 -3.70 -12.49 -2.49
N ILE A 118 -2.38 -12.42 -2.21
CA ILE A 118 -1.83 -11.64 -1.10
C ILE A 118 -0.94 -10.47 -1.55
N SER A 119 -0.92 -10.11 -2.83
CA SER A 119 -0.11 -9.00 -3.35
C SER A 119 -0.36 -7.66 -2.65
N HIS A 120 -1.51 -7.49 -2.01
CA HIS A 120 -1.86 -6.29 -1.25
C HIS A 120 -0.97 -6.04 -0.04
N ILE A 121 -0.26 -7.05 0.49
CA ILE A 121 0.68 -6.89 1.60
C ILE A 121 1.96 -6.15 1.18
N LEU A 122 2.34 -6.21 -0.10
CA LEU A 122 3.49 -5.50 -0.66
C LEU A 122 3.27 -3.99 -0.79
N ALA A 123 2.04 -3.53 -0.59
CA ALA A 123 1.71 -2.12 -0.60
C ALA A 123 1.47 -1.61 0.83
N ILE A 124 1.85 -0.37 1.08
CA ILE A 124 1.54 0.26 2.35
C ILE A 124 0.03 0.42 2.49
N SER A 125 -0.52 -0.24 3.48
CA SER A 125 -1.95 -0.33 3.75
C SER A 125 -2.37 0.52 4.96
N GLY A 126 -3.69 0.68 5.12
CA GLY A 126 -4.27 1.32 6.30
C GLY A 126 -3.89 0.63 7.62
N LEU A 127 -3.65 -0.69 7.58
CA LEU A 127 -3.18 -1.45 8.75
C LEU A 127 -1.78 -0.99 9.19
N HIS A 128 -0.85 -0.81 8.26
CA HIS A 128 0.50 -0.32 8.54
C HIS A 128 0.48 1.08 9.18
N ILE A 129 -0.27 2.00 8.60
CA ILE A 129 -0.48 3.35 9.15
C ILE A 129 -1.08 3.30 10.54
N SER A 130 -2.10 2.45 10.74
CA SER A 130 -2.75 2.29 12.04
C SER A 130 -1.82 1.70 13.09
N ILE A 131 -0.98 0.72 12.74
CA ILE A 131 -0.01 0.13 13.68
C ILE A 131 0.97 1.20 14.15
N VAL A 132 1.63 1.94 13.23
CA VAL A 132 2.61 2.98 13.59
C VAL A 132 1.94 4.10 14.38
N GLY A 133 0.87 4.67 13.84
CA GLY A 133 0.21 5.84 14.43
C GLY A 133 -0.43 5.55 15.77
N MET A 134 -1.16 4.42 15.87
CA MET A 134 -1.85 4.05 17.12
C MET A 134 -0.87 3.58 18.20
N ALA A 135 0.20 2.85 17.83
CA ALA A 135 1.22 2.46 18.79
C ALA A 135 1.91 3.68 19.39
N PHE A 136 2.29 4.64 18.54
CA PHE A 136 2.91 5.88 18.99
C PHE A 136 1.96 6.75 19.82
N TYR A 137 0.71 6.92 19.39
CA TYR A 137 -0.31 7.62 20.15
C TYR A 137 -0.52 7.01 21.53
N LYS A 138 -0.71 5.67 21.62
CA LYS A 138 -0.87 4.96 22.89
C LYS A 138 0.36 5.10 23.78
N LEU A 139 1.57 5.08 23.21
CA LEU A 139 2.82 5.29 23.96
C LEU A 139 2.85 6.69 24.61
N LEU A 140 2.50 7.73 23.86
CA LEU A 140 2.42 9.09 24.39
C LEU A 140 1.37 9.22 25.48
N ARG A 141 0.20 8.62 25.30
CA ARG A 141 -0.88 8.59 26.30
C ARG A 141 -0.47 7.83 27.56
N LYS A 142 0.27 6.72 27.42
CA LYS A 142 0.86 6.00 28.59
C LYS A 142 1.87 6.88 29.35
N ARG A 143 2.56 7.77 28.66
CA ARG A 143 3.47 8.76 29.26
C ARG A 143 2.74 10.01 29.78
N ARG A 144 1.40 9.98 29.88
CA ARG A 144 0.53 11.06 30.38
C ARG A 144 0.59 12.36 29.56
N VAL A 145 1.03 12.29 28.29
CA VAL A 145 0.95 13.43 27.36
C VAL A 145 -0.52 13.80 27.11
N SER A 146 -0.86 15.08 27.00
CA SER A 146 -2.24 15.53 26.77
C SER A 146 -2.82 14.93 25.46
N TYR A 147 -4.14 14.84 25.35
CA TYR A 147 -4.81 14.29 24.15
C TYR A 147 -4.43 15.08 22.90
N THR A 148 -4.47 16.40 22.97
CA THR A 148 -4.13 17.28 21.84
C THR A 148 -2.67 17.15 21.42
N ALA A 149 -1.71 17.15 22.37
CA ALA A 149 -0.30 17.00 22.05
C ALA A 149 -0.01 15.58 21.49
N ALA A 150 -0.61 14.52 22.03
CA ALA A 150 -0.47 13.16 21.52
C ALA A 150 -1.04 13.06 20.10
N PHE A 151 -2.18 13.71 19.81
CA PHE A 151 -2.74 13.80 18.47
C PHE A 151 -1.78 14.50 17.50
N VAL A 152 -1.33 15.71 17.82
CA VAL A 152 -0.45 16.51 16.94
C VAL A 152 0.86 15.75 16.64
N CYS A 153 1.50 15.18 17.65
CA CYS A 153 2.73 14.41 17.46
C CYS A 153 2.51 13.15 16.61
N SER A 154 1.41 12.44 16.83
CA SER A 154 1.09 11.23 16.04
C SER A 154 0.72 11.58 14.60
N ALA A 155 -0.02 12.64 14.37
CA ALA A 155 -0.34 13.14 13.03
C ALA A 155 0.93 13.57 12.28
N ALA A 156 1.84 14.31 12.93
CA ALA A 156 3.12 14.71 12.34
C ALA A 156 3.98 13.49 11.98
N LEU A 157 4.07 12.49 12.85
CA LEU A 157 4.80 11.25 12.58
C LEU A 157 4.22 10.52 11.35
N ILE A 158 2.89 10.34 11.30
CA ILE A 158 2.24 9.61 10.21
C ILE A 158 2.32 10.38 8.88
N LEU A 159 2.21 11.70 8.90
CA LEU A 159 2.44 12.52 7.71
C LEU A 159 3.89 12.40 7.21
N SER A 160 4.87 12.43 8.12
CA SER A 160 6.28 12.21 7.78
C SER A 160 6.52 10.83 7.19
N TYR A 161 5.91 9.81 7.79
CA TYR A 161 5.97 8.44 7.29
C TYR A 161 5.33 8.29 5.91
N ALA A 162 4.17 8.92 5.67
CA ALA A 162 3.53 8.92 4.34
C ALA A 162 4.41 9.55 3.26
N VAL A 163 5.05 10.68 3.57
CA VAL A 163 6.00 11.35 2.67
C VAL A 163 7.21 10.45 2.40
N MET A 164 7.80 9.86 3.42
CA MET A 164 8.94 8.95 3.31
C MET A 164 8.64 7.74 2.40
N THR A 165 7.41 7.23 2.45
CA THR A 165 6.98 6.03 1.71
C THR A 165 6.39 6.31 0.33
N GLY A 166 6.54 7.52 -0.19
CA GLY A 166 6.14 7.90 -1.56
C GLY A 166 4.69 8.35 -1.70
N ASN A 167 3.96 8.56 -0.60
CA ASN A 167 2.64 9.21 -0.58
C ASN A 167 1.59 8.64 -1.56
N ALA A 168 1.57 7.30 -1.73
CA ALA A 168 0.62 6.62 -2.61
C ALA A 168 -0.84 6.96 -2.24
N VAL A 169 -1.78 6.82 -3.18
CA VAL A 169 -3.21 7.12 -2.99
C VAL A 169 -3.80 6.35 -1.80
N SER A 170 -3.46 5.06 -1.65
CA SER A 170 -3.86 4.23 -0.51
C SER A 170 -3.31 4.76 0.81
N THR A 171 -2.06 5.24 0.82
CA THR A 171 -1.41 5.83 1.99
C THR A 171 -2.08 7.16 2.36
N ARG A 172 -2.32 8.06 1.39
CA ARG A 172 -3.01 9.35 1.64
C ARG A 172 -4.38 9.14 2.27
N ARG A 173 -5.16 8.18 1.76
CA ARG A 173 -6.45 7.84 2.33
C ARG A 173 -6.32 7.32 3.77
N ALA A 174 -5.42 6.39 4.03
CA ALA A 174 -5.24 5.80 5.35
C ALA A 174 -4.78 6.83 6.39
N VAL A 175 -3.86 7.71 6.01
CA VAL A 175 -3.39 8.84 6.84
C VAL A 175 -4.53 9.80 7.15
N GLY A 176 -5.31 10.20 6.14
CA GLY A 176 -6.44 11.10 6.34
C GLY A 176 -7.50 10.50 7.27
N MET A 177 -7.86 9.23 7.07
CA MET A 177 -8.81 8.54 7.97
C MET A 177 -8.25 8.42 9.40
N PHE A 178 -6.94 8.13 9.55
CA PHE A 178 -6.29 8.12 10.85
C PHE A 178 -6.36 9.50 11.53
N ILE A 179 -6.03 10.56 10.81
CA ILE A 179 -6.10 11.95 11.34
C ILE A 179 -7.53 12.30 11.74
N LEU A 180 -8.54 11.99 10.92
CA LEU A 180 -9.95 12.22 11.25
C LEU A 180 -10.36 11.49 12.52
N THR A 181 -9.95 10.22 12.67
CA THR A 181 -10.23 9.42 13.85
C THR A 181 -9.58 10.01 15.11
N MET A 182 -8.32 10.41 15.02
CA MET A 182 -7.62 11.00 16.15
C MET A 182 -8.12 12.40 16.50
N LEU A 183 -8.49 13.19 15.49
CA LEU A 183 -9.10 14.51 15.69
C LEU A 183 -10.44 14.39 16.41
N ALA A 184 -11.30 13.47 16.00
CA ALA A 184 -12.57 13.26 16.70
C ALA A 184 -12.35 12.81 18.14
N ALA A 185 -11.41 11.88 18.38
CA ALA A 185 -11.06 11.49 19.75
C ALA A 185 -10.54 12.68 20.59
N ALA A 186 -9.75 13.59 20.00
CA ALA A 186 -9.28 14.80 20.68
C ALA A 186 -10.42 15.79 20.98
N LEU A 187 -11.47 15.81 20.15
CA LEU A 187 -12.66 16.63 20.33
C LEU A 187 -13.75 15.96 21.20
N GLY A 188 -13.47 14.76 21.74
CA GLY A 188 -14.42 13.98 22.54
C GLY A 188 -15.60 13.43 21.73
N ARG A 189 -15.43 13.21 20.42
CA ARG A 189 -16.46 12.69 19.52
C ARG A 189 -16.12 11.29 19.03
N CYS A 190 -17.16 10.50 18.74
CA CYS A 190 -17.02 9.22 18.06
C CYS A 190 -16.85 9.42 16.56
N THR A 191 -15.97 8.63 15.94
CA THR A 191 -15.84 8.56 14.48
C THR A 191 -16.56 7.34 13.95
N ASP A 192 -17.26 7.52 12.84
CA ASP A 192 -17.70 6.44 11.99
C ASP A 192 -16.70 6.23 10.84
N MET A 193 -16.39 4.95 10.57
CA MET A 193 -15.40 4.58 9.55
C MET A 193 -15.87 4.96 8.15
N LEU A 194 -17.16 4.78 7.85
CA LEU A 194 -17.73 5.07 6.54
C LEU A 194 -17.82 6.59 6.29
N ASN A 195 -18.15 7.38 7.32
CA ASN A 195 -18.13 8.84 7.23
C ASN A 195 -16.70 9.36 6.98
N SER A 196 -15.72 8.82 7.68
CA SER A 196 -14.30 9.16 7.45
C SER A 196 -13.84 8.77 6.05
N LEU A 197 -14.29 7.61 5.55
CA LEU A 197 -14.03 7.19 4.18
C LEU A 197 -14.66 8.16 3.17
N GLY A 198 -15.94 8.54 3.36
CA GLY A 198 -16.65 9.47 2.50
C GLY A 198 -15.93 10.82 2.37
N ILE A 199 -15.48 11.39 3.49
CA ILE A 199 -14.70 12.64 3.50
C ILE A 199 -13.40 12.46 2.69
N MET A 200 -12.70 11.35 2.87
CA MET A 200 -11.43 11.10 2.16
C MET A 200 -11.64 10.82 0.68
N VAL A 201 -12.72 10.16 0.29
CA VAL A 201 -13.09 9.95 -1.12
C VAL A 201 -13.37 11.30 -1.80
N ILE A 202 -14.17 12.16 -1.18
CA ILE A 202 -14.46 13.51 -1.70
C ILE A 202 -13.15 14.30 -1.85
N TYR A 203 -12.28 14.29 -0.84
CA TYR A 203 -10.99 14.98 -0.89
C TYR A 203 -10.12 14.48 -2.05
N LEU A 204 -9.97 13.15 -2.23
CA LEU A 204 -9.12 12.56 -3.27
C LEU A 204 -9.68 12.80 -4.67
N LEU A 205 -11.01 12.77 -4.84
CA LEU A 205 -11.66 13.05 -6.11
C LEU A 205 -11.61 14.53 -6.47
N TRP A 206 -11.63 15.41 -5.49
CA TRP A 206 -11.44 16.85 -5.69
C TRP A 206 -10.02 17.16 -6.17
N ASP A 207 -9.01 16.48 -5.59
CA ASP A 207 -7.61 16.63 -5.98
C ASP A 207 -7.35 16.07 -7.39
N ASN A 208 -7.85 14.86 -7.68
CA ASN A 208 -7.70 14.23 -8.99
C ASN A 208 -8.87 13.26 -9.30
N PRO A 209 -9.84 13.65 -10.16
CA PRO A 209 -10.97 12.78 -10.53
C PRO A 209 -10.55 11.47 -11.22
N MET A 210 -9.37 11.45 -11.88
CA MET A 210 -8.88 10.27 -12.59
C MET A 210 -8.48 9.11 -11.66
N VAL A 211 -8.39 9.37 -10.35
CA VAL A 211 -8.13 8.35 -9.31
C VAL A 211 -9.18 7.24 -9.32
N LEU A 212 -10.41 7.48 -9.77
CA LEU A 212 -11.44 6.45 -9.96
C LEU A 212 -11.00 5.30 -10.88
N GLY A 213 -10.11 5.60 -11.83
CA GLY A 213 -9.52 4.59 -12.71
C GLY A 213 -8.33 3.85 -12.13
N TYR A 214 -7.87 4.22 -10.94
CA TYR A 214 -6.69 3.63 -10.31
C TYR A 214 -7.07 2.42 -9.46
N ALA A 215 -6.54 1.25 -9.81
CA ALA A 215 -6.84 0.01 -9.10
C ALA A 215 -6.62 0.12 -7.58
N GLY A 216 -5.52 0.74 -7.15
CA GLY A 216 -5.20 0.93 -5.73
C GLY A 216 -6.24 1.76 -4.97
N PHE A 217 -6.90 2.72 -5.63
CA PHE A 217 -8.02 3.46 -5.05
C PHE A 217 -9.26 2.55 -4.91
N VAL A 218 -9.64 1.86 -5.99
CA VAL A 218 -10.84 1.01 -6.03
C VAL A 218 -10.73 -0.14 -5.02
N PHE A 219 -9.59 -0.83 -4.97
CA PHE A 219 -9.33 -1.89 -3.97
C PHE A 219 -9.40 -1.35 -2.54
N SER A 220 -8.83 -0.18 -2.32
CA SER A 220 -8.72 0.38 -0.99
C SER A 220 -10.06 0.88 -0.45
N VAL A 221 -10.87 1.56 -1.29
CA VAL A 221 -12.22 2.01 -0.94
C VAL A 221 -13.15 0.82 -0.80
N GLY A 222 -13.12 -0.10 -1.77
CA GLY A 222 -13.96 -1.29 -1.78
C GLY A 222 -13.74 -2.20 -0.56
N ALA A 223 -12.48 -2.38 -0.14
CA ALA A 223 -12.17 -3.15 1.08
C ALA A 223 -12.80 -2.53 2.34
N ILE A 224 -12.76 -1.20 2.49
CA ILE A 224 -13.38 -0.53 3.65
C ILE A 224 -14.91 -0.60 3.58
N LEU A 225 -15.50 -0.45 2.40
CA LEU A 225 -16.94 -0.65 2.22
C LEU A 225 -17.34 -2.08 2.58
N ALA A 226 -16.56 -3.09 2.15
CA ALA A 226 -16.80 -4.48 2.53
C ALA A 226 -16.72 -4.69 4.05
N ILE A 227 -15.71 -4.12 4.71
CA ILE A 227 -15.57 -4.19 6.18
C ILE A 227 -16.72 -3.46 6.89
N GLY A 228 -17.14 -2.29 6.40
CA GLY A 228 -18.15 -1.47 7.06
C GLY A 228 -19.59 -1.91 6.83
N ILE A 229 -19.88 -2.50 5.67
CA ILE A 229 -21.24 -2.85 5.25
C ILE A 229 -21.45 -4.36 5.26
N VAL A 230 -20.59 -5.11 4.57
CA VAL A 230 -20.81 -6.55 4.32
C VAL A 230 -20.41 -7.39 5.52
N THR A 231 -19.28 -7.06 6.17
CA THR A 231 -18.78 -7.85 7.31
C THR A 231 -19.75 -7.89 8.49
N PRO A 232 -20.39 -6.78 8.93
CA PRO A 232 -21.37 -6.83 10.00
C PRO A 232 -22.57 -7.75 9.70
N VAL A 233 -23.02 -7.78 8.43
CA VAL A 233 -24.16 -8.60 8.00
C VAL A 233 -23.78 -10.08 7.92
N MET A 234 -22.66 -10.40 7.26
CA MET A 234 -22.27 -11.79 7.00
C MET A 234 -21.64 -12.49 8.18
N SER A 235 -20.87 -11.78 9.02
CA SER A 235 -20.14 -12.40 10.14
C SER A 235 -20.92 -12.44 11.45
N ALA A 236 -21.91 -11.57 11.65
CA ALA A 236 -22.68 -11.50 12.88
C ALA A 236 -23.45 -12.81 13.23
N PRO A 237 -24.16 -13.47 12.29
CA PRO A 237 -24.92 -14.68 12.60
C PRO A 237 -24.06 -15.94 12.74
N LYS A 238 -22.87 -15.99 12.12
CA LYS A 238 -22.05 -17.23 12.00
C LYS A 238 -20.76 -17.18 12.81
N GLY A 239 -20.34 -16.00 13.26
CA GLY A 239 -19.12 -15.79 14.04
C GLY A 239 -17.84 -16.30 13.37
N GLY A 240 -16.71 -15.68 13.65
CA GLY A 240 -15.40 -16.21 13.31
C GLY A 240 -14.67 -15.52 12.17
N LYS A 241 -13.33 -15.66 12.21
CA LYS A 241 -12.37 -15.00 11.30
C LYS A 241 -12.56 -15.43 9.84
N PHE A 242 -13.03 -16.65 9.59
CA PHE A 242 -13.28 -17.16 8.26
C PHE A 242 -14.36 -16.34 7.54
N TRP A 243 -15.50 -16.13 8.17
CA TRP A 243 -16.59 -15.36 7.58
C TRP A 243 -16.22 -13.88 7.40
N ALA A 244 -15.41 -13.34 8.30
CA ALA A 244 -14.86 -11.99 8.12
C ALA A 244 -13.94 -11.91 6.88
N SER A 245 -13.11 -12.92 6.63
CA SER A 245 -12.28 -12.98 5.42
C SER A 245 -13.14 -13.12 4.15
N VAL A 246 -14.13 -13.99 4.17
CA VAL A 246 -15.08 -14.17 3.04
C VAL A 246 -15.83 -12.88 2.74
N SER A 247 -16.35 -12.20 3.77
CA SER A 247 -17.14 -10.96 3.63
C SER A 247 -16.36 -9.79 3.04
N ILE A 248 -15.04 -9.80 3.14
CA ILE A 248 -14.18 -8.80 2.49
C ILE A 248 -13.84 -9.22 1.07
N GLN A 249 -13.48 -10.49 0.85
CA GLN A 249 -13.01 -10.95 -0.45
C GLN A 249 -14.14 -11.11 -1.47
N LEU A 250 -15.31 -11.61 -1.04
CA LEU A 250 -16.43 -11.84 -1.94
C LEU A 250 -16.87 -10.59 -2.71
N PRO A 251 -17.11 -9.41 -2.07
CA PRO A 251 -17.44 -8.18 -2.81
C PRO A 251 -16.31 -7.69 -3.71
N MET A 252 -15.06 -8.09 -3.44
CA MET A 252 -13.89 -7.69 -4.21
C MET A 252 -13.66 -8.54 -5.47
N LEU A 253 -14.30 -9.69 -5.60
CA LEU A 253 -14.09 -10.59 -6.75
C LEU A 253 -14.25 -9.90 -8.11
N PRO A 254 -15.33 -9.14 -8.39
CA PRO A 254 -15.46 -8.46 -9.68
C PRO A 254 -14.35 -7.44 -9.93
N VAL A 255 -13.92 -6.71 -8.87
CA VAL A 255 -12.85 -5.72 -8.94
C VAL A 255 -11.51 -6.40 -9.24
N VAL A 256 -11.24 -7.56 -8.62
CA VAL A 256 -10.04 -8.38 -8.89
C VAL A 256 -10.06 -8.87 -10.34
N ALA A 257 -11.17 -9.44 -10.80
CA ALA A 257 -11.32 -9.92 -12.17
C ALA A 257 -11.11 -8.80 -13.22
N MET A 258 -11.63 -7.59 -12.97
CA MET A 258 -11.45 -6.44 -13.85
C MET A 258 -10.01 -5.95 -13.97
N ASN A 259 -9.22 -6.11 -12.91
CA ASN A 259 -7.87 -5.53 -12.87
C ASN A 259 -6.76 -6.56 -13.13
N TYR A 260 -6.98 -7.82 -12.77
CA TYR A 260 -5.97 -8.87 -12.91
C TYR A 260 -6.37 -9.95 -13.93
N TYR A 261 -7.64 -9.98 -14.37
CA TYR A 261 -8.19 -11.00 -15.28
C TYR A 261 -8.11 -12.43 -14.76
N GLU A 262 -7.68 -12.58 -13.51
CA GLU A 262 -7.50 -13.83 -12.78
C GLU A 262 -8.14 -13.73 -11.40
N LEU A 263 -8.71 -14.84 -10.93
CA LEU A 263 -9.26 -14.96 -9.58
C LEU A 263 -8.47 -15.99 -8.78
N PRO A 264 -7.81 -15.60 -7.69
CA PRO A 264 -7.13 -16.52 -6.78
C PRO A 264 -8.15 -17.22 -5.87
N LEU A 265 -8.50 -18.48 -6.17
CA LEU A 265 -9.56 -19.20 -5.45
C LEU A 265 -9.21 -19.47 -3.97
N PHE A 266 -7.94 -19.70 -3.67
CA PHE A 266 -7.46 -20.01 -2.32
C PHE A 266 -7.14 -18.80 -1.47
N ALA A 267 -7.30 -17.58 -2.00
CA ALA A 267 -6.96 -16.32 -1.31
C ALA A 267 -7.63 -16.19 0.07
N VAL A 268 -8.87 -16.67 0.23
CA VAL A 268 -9.58 -16.65 1.53
C VAL A 268 -8.81 -17.39 2.61
N PHE A 269 -8.32 -18.60 2.29
CA PHE A 269 -7.59 -19.45 3.24
C PHE A 269 -6.20 -18.88 3.54
N VAL A 270 -5.48 -18.41 2.49
CA VAL A 270 -4.16 -17.79 2.65
C VAL A 270 -4.26 -16.53 3.51
N ASN A 271 -5.23 -15.67 3.25
CA ASN A 271 -5.44 -14.43 4.00
C ASN A 271 -5.84 -14.65 5.46
N LEU A 272 -6.46 -15.78 5.77
CA LEU A 272 -6.79 -16.15 7.16
C LEU A 272 -5.55 -16.34 8.02
N ILE A 273 -4.43 -16.74 7.41
CA ILE A 273 -3.12 -16.92 8.07
C ILE A 273 -2.29 -15.66 7.95
N VAL A 274 -2.22 -15.07 6.76
CA VAL A 274 -1.35 -13.96 6.41
C VAL A 274 -1.73 -12.68 7.17
N ILE A 275 -3.01 -12.30 7.17
CA ILE A 275 -3.45 -11.04 7.77
C ILE A 275 -3.19 -10.97 9.28
N PRO A 276 -3.48 -12.01 10.10
CA PRO A 276 -3.18 -11.97 11.53
C PRO A 276 -1.68 -11.94 11.86
N ALA A 277 -0.82 -12.50 11.01
CA ALA A 277 0.61 -12.52 11.22
C ALA A 277 1.33 -11.25 10.71
N LEU A 278 0.68 -10.46 9.87
CA LEU A 278 1.23 -9.24 9.28
C LEU A 278 1.75 -8.21 10.31
N PRO A 279 1.07 -7.96 11.45
CA PRO A 279 1.61 -7.06 12.48
C PRO A 279 2.96 -7.52 13.05
N VAL A 280 3.21 -8.84 13.14
CA VAL A 280 4.49 -9.38 13.60
C VAL A 280 5.58 -9.05 12.59
N VAL A 281 5.32 -9.31 11.30
CA VAL A 281 6.26 -8.97 10.22
C VAL A 281 6.58 -7.48 10.23
N PHE A 282 5.54 -6.66 10.31
CA PHE A 282 5.68 -5.21 10.26
C PHE A 282 6.47 -4.64 11.44
N ILE A 283 6.10 -5.02 12.67
CA ILE A 283 6.75 -4.50 13.89
C ILE A 283 8.19 -5.00 13.98
N SER A 284 8.43 -6.31 13.79
CA SER A 284 9.78 -6.85 13.88
C SER A 284 10.69 -6.36 12.76
N GLY A 285 10.18 -6.23 11.52
CA GLY A 285 10.90 -5.64 10.41
C GLY A 285 11.28 -4.17 10.63
N LEU A 286 10.35 -3.36 11.15
CA LEU A 286 10.62 -1.95 11.47
C LEU A 286 11.67 -1.81 12.58
N LEU A 287 11.56 -2.62 13.63
CA LEU A 287 12.54 -2.63 14.74
C LEU A 287 13.90 -3.13 14.27
N ALA A 288 13.93 -4.15 13.42
CA ALA A 288 15.16 -4.69 12.85
C ALA A 288 15.87 -3.67 11.95
N SER A 289 15.12 -2.99 11.09
CA SER A 289 15.65 -1.94 10.23
C SER A 289 16.27 -0.80 11.06
N ALA A 290 15.59 -0.35 12.11
CA ALA A 290 16.12 0.67 13.01
C ALA A 290 17.32 0.17 13.81
N ALA A 291 17.29 -1.04 14.35
CA ALA A 291 18.38 -1.62 15.14
C ALA A 291 19.62 -1.95 14.29
N GLY A 292 19.43 -2.36 13.05
CA GLY A 292 20.50 -2.63 12.10
C GLY A 292 21.37 -1.40 11.80
N CYS A 293 20.79 -0.19 11.87
CA CYS A 293 21.57 1.05 11.78
C CYS A 293 22.60 1.23 12.92
N PHE A 294 22.39 0.56 14.06
CA PHE A 294 23.32 0.59 15.20
C PHE A 294 24.26 -0.64 15.24
N GLY A 295 23.93 -1.68 14.49
CA GLY A 295 24.76 -2.88 14.36
C GLY A 295 24.00 -4.06 13.76
N VAL A 296 24.72 -4.91 13.05
CA VAL A 296 24.14 -6.05 12.32
C VAL A 296 23.54 -7.10 13.27
N MET A 297 24.21 -7.38 14.41
CA MET A 297 23.74 -8.41 15.36
C MET A 297 22.36 -8.11 15.98
N PRO A 298 22.09 -6.92 16.56
CA PRO A 298 20.77 -6.61 17.07
C PRO A 298 19.71 -6.61 15.96
N GLY A 299 20.07 -6.17 14.74
CA GLY A 299 19.18 -6.22 13.58
C GLY A 299 18.78 -7.66 13.24
N LYS A 300 19.75 -8.60 13.16
CA LYS A 300 19.50 -10.02 12.88
C LYS A 300 18.61 -10.69 13.93
N LEU A 301 18.76 -10.35 15.19
CA LEU A 301 17.91 -10.89 16.26
C LEU A 301 16.46 -10.43 16.11
N LEU A 302 16.26 -9.14 15.80
CA LEU A 302 14.93 -8.54 15.68
C LEU A 302 14.22 -8.85 14.37
N VAL A 303 14.95 -9.16 13.28
CA VAL A 303 14.35 -9.54 11.99
C VAL A 303 13.86 -10.99 12.00
N PHE A 304 14.35 -11.84 12.89
CA PHE A 304 14.05 -13.27 12.90
C PHE A 304 12.54 -13.60 12.88
N PRO A 305 11.66 -12.96 13.68
CA PRO A 305 10.22 -13.21 13.59
C PRO A 305 9.62 -12.84 12.23
N ALA A 306 10.05 -11.72 11.63
CA ALA A 306 9.60 -11.34 10.29
C ALA A 306 10.08 -12.34 9.24
N PHE A 307 11.34 -12.73 9.29
CA PHE A 307 11.94 -13.73 8.41
C PHE A 307 11.17 -15.06 8.47
N ALA A 308 10.92 -15.59 9.67
CA ALA A 308 10.21 -16.86 9.85
C ALA A 308 8.78 -16.79 9.27
N VAL A 309 8.06 -15.69 9.51
CA VAL A 309 6.70 -15.51 8.98
C VAL A 309 6.71 -15.34 7.46
N LEU A 310 7.65 -14.59 6.89
CA LEU A 310 7.75 -14.42 5.44
C LEU A 310 8.12 -15.74 4.74
N LYS A 311 9.00 -16.55 5.32
CA LYS A 311 9.27 -17.90 4.83
C LYS A 311 8.05 -18.81 4.91
N LEU A 312 7.25 -18.69 5.96
CA LEU A 312 5.95 -19.38 6.05
C LEU A 312 5.03 -18.94 4.88
N TYR A 313 4.98 -17.64 4.55
CA TYR A 313 4.18 -17.15 3.42
C TYR A 313 4.67 -17.71 2.09
N GLU A 314 5.97 -17.75 1.84
CA GLU A 314 6.56 -18.36 0.64
C GLU A 314 6.15 -19.83 0.51
N VAL A 315 6.28 -20.61 1.59
CA VAL A 315 5.89 -22.03 1.61
C VAL A 315 4.38 -22.20 1.34
N LEU A 316 3.53 -21.42 2.02
CA LEU A 316 2.08 -21.48 1.84
C LEU A 316 1.69 -21.13 0.40
N CYS A 317 2.23 -20.06 -0.16
CA CYS A 317 1.97 -19.64 -1.53
C CYS A 317 2.49 -20.68 -2.54
N GLY A 318 3.69 -21.23 -2.31
CA GLY A 318 4.26 -22.29 -3.13
C GLY A 318 3.43 -23.57 -3.12
N LEU A 319 2.81 -23.91 -1.98
CA LEU A 319 1.86 -25.04 -1.91
C LEU A 319 0.57 -24.74 -2.68
N VAL A 320 0.03 -23.52 -2.55
CA VAL A 320 -1.17 -23.09 -3.28
C VAL A 320 -0.94 -23.14 -4.78
N MET A 321 0.19 -22.69 -5.28
CA MET A 321 0.52 -22.73 -6.72
C MET A 321 0.56 -24.15 -7.30
N LYS A 322 0.84 -25.18 -6.48
CA LYS A 322 0.83 -26.58 -6.91
C LYS A 322 -0.58 -27.18 -6.99
N LEU A 323 -1.58 -26.50 -6.42
CA LEU A 323 -2.96 -26.98 -6.46
C LEU A 323 -3.60 -26.68 -7.83
N PRO A 324 -4.36 -27.63 -8.39
CA PRO A 324 -5.12 -27.39 -9.60
C PRO A 324 -6.17 -26.28 -9.34
N GLY A 325 -6.21 -25.28 -10.22
CA GLY A 325 -7.13 -24.14 -10.05
C GLY A 325 -6.68 -23.10 -9.01
N ALA A 326 -5.37 -22.99 -8.72
CA ALA A 326 -4.83 -21.95 -7.83
C ALA A 326 -5.26 -20.55 -8.25
N SER A 327 -5.24 -20.27 -9.55
CA SER A 327 -5.89 -19.11 -10.15
C SER A 327 -6.76 -19.56 -11.34
N VAL A 328 -7.86 -18.87 -11.55
CA VAL A 328 -8.76 -19.09 -12.69
C VAL A 328 -8.75 -17.84 -13.54
N ILE A 329 -8.39 -18.00 -14.81
CA ILE A 329 -8.44 -16.92 -15.80
C ILE A 329 -9.91 -16.68 -16.14
N THR A 330 -10.43 -15.52 -15.78
CA THR A 330 -11.86 -15.17 -15.98
C THR A 330 -12.06 -14.17 -17.12
N GLY A 331 -11.00 -13.53 -17.57
CA GLY A 331 -11.10 -12.34 -18.44
C GLY A 331 -11.75 -11.15 -17.73
N ALA A 332 -12.00 -10.08 -18.47
CA ALA A 332 -12.73 -8.92 -17.97
C ALA A 332 -14.23 -9.23 -17.90
N PRO A 333 -14.88 -9.16 -16.73
CA PRO A 333 -16.32 -9.34 -16.65
C PRO A 333 -17.05 -8.15 -17.27
N ASP A 334 -18.07 -8.43 -18.10
CA ASP A 334 -18.94 -7.41 -18.66
C ASP A 334 -19.70 -6.66 -17.56
N GLY A 335 -20.01 -5.38 -17.79
CA GLY A 335 -20.75 -4.55 -16.83
C GLY A 335 -22.07 -5.17 -16.36
N TYR A 336 -22.76 -5.93 -17.24
CA TYR A 336 -23.98 -6.66 -16.89
C TYR A 336 -23.71 -7.76 -15.84
N ARG A 337 -22.60 -8.52 -15.99
CA ARG A 337 -22.22 -9.59 -15.04
C ARG A 337 -21.88 -8.99 -13.67
N ILE A 338 -21.19 -7.85 -13.65
CA ILE A 338 -20.86 -7.13 -12.42
C ILE A 338 -22.14 -6.66 -11.72
N PHE A 339 -23.07 -6.04 -12.48
CA PHE A 339 -24.35 -5.60 -11.94
C PHE A 339 -25.14 -6.78 -11.37
N LEU A 340 -25.25 -7.87 -12.10
CA LEU A 340 -25.95 -9.08 -11.65
C LEU A 340 -25.34 -9.64 -10.36
N PHE A 341 -24.00 -9.70 -10.28
CA PHE A 341 -23.29 -10.16 -9.10
C PHE A 341 -23.65 -9.33 -7.85
N TYR A 342 -23.58 -7.99 -7.95
CA TYR A 342 -23.92 -7.14 -6.82
C TYR A 342 -25.42 -7.11 -6.51
N ALA A 343 -26.29 -7.25 -7.50
CA ALA A 343 -27.73 -7.40 -7.31
C ALA A 343 -28.07 -8.66 -6.51
N VAL A 344 -27.44 -9.79 -6.86
CA VAL A 344 -27.60 -11.04 -6.10
C VAL A 344 -27.06 -10.87 -4.68
N MET A 345 -25.87 -10.27 -4.53
CA MET A 345 -25.30 -10.01 -3.19
C MET A 345 -26.17 -9.11 -2.31
N SER A 346 -26.86 -8.14 -2.88
CA SER A 346 -27.75 -7.21 -2.13
C SER A 346 -29.08 -7.84 -1.71
N GLY A 347 -29.42 -9.00 -2.28
CA GLY A 347 -30.62 -9.78 -1.92
C GLY A 347 -30.40 -10.76 -0.75
N PHE A 348 -29.16 -10.92 -0.30
CA PHE A 348 -28.78 -11.71 0.87
C PHE A 348 -28.48 -10.78 2.07
#